data_c3b998f639fff42fb690a12008e44a22
#
_entry.id   c3b998f639fff42fb690a12008e44a22
#
_cell.length_a   1.000
_cell.length_b   1.000
_cell.length_c   1.000
_cell.angle_alpha   90.00
_cell.angle_beta   90.00
_cell.angle_gamma   90.00
#
_symmetry.space_group_name_H-M   'P 1'
#
loop_
_entity.id
_entity.type
_entity.pdbx_description
1 polymer ?
#
loop_
_entity_poly.entity_id
_entity_poly.type
_entity_poly.pdbx_seq_one_letter_code
_entity_poly.pdbx_strand_id
1 'polypeptide(L)'
;DIPIIMGSALKALEGDTSDIGEPAILKLAEALDSYIPEPKRAIDGAFIMPVEDVFSIEGRGTVVTGRVERGVVKVNEEIEIVGLKDTTKTICTGVEMFRKLLDQGQAGDNVGVLLRGTKREEVERGQVLCKPGSIKPHTKFTAEIYCLSKDEGGRHTPFFNGYRPQFYFRTT
;
A
#
# COMPACT_ATOMS: atom_id res chain seq x y z
N ASP A 1 6.56 20.10 -18.33
CA ASP A 1 7.91 19.47 -18.23
C ASP A 1 8.19 19.15 -16.77
N ILE A 2 8.81 18.00 -16.50
CA ILE A 2 9.19 17.57 -15.16
C ILE A 2 10.42 18.37 -14.72
N PRO A 3 10.44 18.99 -13.53
CA PRO A 3 11.62 19.69 -13.03
C PRO A 3 12.76 18.70 -12.78
N ILE A 4 13.95 19.02 -13.29
CA ILE A 4 15.17 18.22 -13.09
C ILE A 4 16.14 19.07 -12.26
N ILE A 5 16.50 18.58 -11.06
CA ILE A 5 17.38 19.28 -10.15
C ILE A 5 18.65 18.44 -9.97
N MET A 6 19.78 19.01 -10.35
CA MET A 6 21.09 18.39 -10.15
C MET A 6 21.68 18.81 -8.81
N GLY A 7 22.10 17.83 -8.01
CA GLY A 7 22.69 18.09 -6.69
C GLY A 7 23.43 16.88 -6.15
N SER A 8 24.14 17.09 -5.06
CA SER A 8 24.86 16.06 -4.29
C SER A 8 24.39 16.08 -2.85
N ALA A 9 23.67 15.05 -2.43
CA ALA A 9 23.25 14.91 -1.05
C ALA A 9 24.43 14.85 -0.07
N LEU A 10 25.55 14.23 -0.46
CA LEU A 10 26.76 14.20 0.37
C LEU A 10 27.30 15.58 0.60
N LYS A 11 27.46 16.39 -0.45
CA LYS A 11 27.95 17.77 -0.31
C LYS A 11 27.02 18.62 0.55
N ALA A 12 25.71 18.48 0.38
CA ALA A 12 24.76 19.18 1.23
C ALA A 12 24.90 18.77 2.71
N LEU A 13 25.10 17.47 2.97
CA LEU A 13 25.31 16.95 4.33
C LEU A 13 26.61 17.46 4.97
N GLU A 14 27.64 17.70 4.16
CA GLU A 14 28.93 18.28 4.56
C GLU A 14 28.88 19.83 4.71
N GLY A 15 27.72 20.44 4.43
CA GLY A 15 27.54 21.89 4.54
C GLY A 15 28.08 22.70 3.34
N ASP A 16 28.26 22.05 2.17
CA ASP A 16 28.66 22.72 0.94
C ASP A 16 27.54 23.64 0.44
N THR A 17 27.85 24.93 0.32
CA THR A 17 26.93 25.98 -0.14
C THR A 17 26.98 26.24 -1.64
N SER A 18 27.70 25.42 -2.41
CA SER A 18 27.74 25.51 -3.88
C SER A 18 26.39 25.17 -4.50
N ASP A 19 26.20 25.46 -5.78
CA ASP A 19 24.95 25.21 -6.51
C ASP A 19 24.49 23.77 -6.51
N ILE A 20 25.39 22.81 -6.28
CA ILE A 20 25.08 21.37 -6.19
C ILE A 20 25.02 20.85 -4.75
N GLY A 21 25.29 21.67 -3.75
CA GLY A 21 25.24 21.36 -2.33
C GLY A 21 23.86 21.61 -1.70
N GLU A 22 23.84 22.25 -0.53
CA GLU A 22 22.62 22.57 0.21
C GLU A 22 21.55 23.31 -0.62
N PRO A 23 21.90 24.33 -1.45
CA PRO A 23 20.92 25.02 -2.28
C PRO A 23 20.18 24.10 -3.26
N ALA A 24 20.83 23.07 -3.81
CA ALA A 24 20.17 22.09 -4.69
C ALA A 24 19.14 21.25 -3.93
N ILE A 25 19.43 20.86 -2.71
CA ILE A 25 18.50 20.08 -1.88
C ILE A 25 17.28 20.92 -1.48
N LEU A 26 17.48 22.20 -1.15
CA LEU A 26 16.37 23.12 -0.89
C LEU A 26 15.48 23.33 -2.13
N LYS A 27 16.08 23.50 -3.32
CA LYS A 27 15.33 23.56 -4.59
C LYS A 27 14.56 22.29 -4.88
N LEU A 28 15.10 21.11 -4.52
CA LEU A 28 14.39 19.84 -4.65
C LEU A 28 13.16 19.80 -3.74
N ALA A 29 13.31 20.23 -2.47
CA ALA A 29 12.18 20.28 -1.54
C ALA A 29 11.09 21.25 -2.05
N GLU A 30 11.47 22.44 -2.51
CA GLU A 30 10.55 23.42 -3.09
C GLU A 30 9.83 22.87 -4.35
N ALA A 31 10.56 22.14 -5.20
CA ALA A 31 9.96 21.50 -6.38
C ALA A 31 8.98 20.39 -6.00
N LEU A 32 9.25 19.60 -4.97
CA LEU A 32 8.33 18.59 -4.45
C LEU A 32 7.03 19.25 -3.96
N ASP A 33 7.13 20.33 -3.19
CA ASP A 33 5.97 21.03 -2.65
C ASP A 33 5.13 21.75 -3.72
N SER A 34 5.78 22.31 -4.75
CA SER A 34 5.10 23.11 -5.77
C SER A 34 4.62 22.31 -6.98
N TYR A 35 5.34 21.27 -7.38
CA TYR A 35 5.07 20.51 -8.61
C TYR A 35 4.17 19.30 -8.39
N ILE A 36 4.29 18.61 -7.24
CA ILE A 36 3.48 17.42 -6.97
C ILE A 36 2.10 17.83 -6.46
N PRO A 37 1.02 17.52 -7.19
CA PRO A 37 -0.32 17.88 -6.74
C PRO A 37 -0.74 17.04 -5.52
N GLU A 38 -1.49 17.63 -4.64
CA GLU A 38 -2.09 16.91 -3.52
C GLU A 38 -3.04 15.82 -4.04
N PRO A 39 -2.84 14.54 -3.65
CA PRO A 39 -3.66 13.46 -4.17
C PRO A 39 -5.10 13.52 -3.65
N LYS A 40 -6.06 13.28 -4.53
CA LYS A 40 -7.46 13.07 -4.14
C LYS A 40 -7.59 11.72 -3.47
N ARG A 41 -7.75 11.70 -2.16
CA ARG A 41 -7.90 10.46 -1.37
C ARG A 41 -9.32 9.92 -1.49
N ALA A 42 -9.47 8.62 -1.78
CA ALA A 42 -10.76 7.94 -1.91
C ALA A 42 -11.34 7.57 -0.53
N ILE A 43 -11.62 8.55 0.31
CA ILE A 43 -12.07 8.35 1.70
C ILE A 43 -13.55 7.96 1.81
N ASP A 44 -14.38 8.32 0.82
CA ASP A 44 -15.84 8.10 0.86
C ASP A 44 -16.27 6.65 0.57
N GLY A 45 -15.33 5.80 0.14
CA GLY A 45 -15.60 4.40 -0.15
C GLY A 45 -15.52 3.47 1.08
N ALA A 46 -16.01 2.24 0.95
CA ALA A 46 -15.80 1.22 1.95
C ALA A 46 -14.30 0.95 2.16
N PHE A 47 -13.87 0.78 3.41
CA PHE A 47 -12.48 0.50 3.76
C PHE A 47 -11.94 -0.74 3.05
N ILE A 48 -10.77 -0.61 2.44
CA ILE A 48 -9.98 -1.70 1.84
C ILE A 48 -8.50 -1.44 2.09
N MET A 49 -7.80 -2.44 2.61
CA MET A 49 -6.35 -2.44 2.81
C MET A 49 -5.78 -3.82 2.48
N PRO A 50 -5.02 -3.99 1.37
CA PRO A 50 -4.28 -5.21 1.11
C PRO A 50 -3.20 -5.44 2.16
N VAL A 51 -3.06 -6.70 2.59
CA VAL A 51 -2.05 -7.12 3.56
C VAL A 51 -0.69 -7.19 2.88
N GLU A 52 0.26 -6.40 3.38
CA GLU A 52 1.67 -6.40 2.92
C GLU A 52 2.54 -7.28 3.81
N ASP A 53 2.38 -7.14 5.14
CA ASP A 53 3.13 -7.94 6.09
C ASP A 53 2.33 -8.19 7.37
N VAL A 54 2.73 -9.22 8.14
CA VAL A 54 2.06 -9.66 9.36
C VAL A 54 3.07 -9.87 10.47
N PHE A 55 2.89 -9.19 11.58
CA PHE A 55 3.74 -9.25 12.75
C PHE A 55 2.97 -9.71 13.98
N SER A 56 3.66 -10.42 14.87
CA SER A 56 3.16 -10.67 16.23
C SER A 56 3.91 -9.78 17.19
N ILE A 57 3.17 -9.00 17.98
CA ILE A 57 3.74 -8.15 19.03
C ILE A 57 3.36 -8.75 20.36
N GLU A 58 4.37 -9.12 21.16
CA GLU A 58 4.15 -9.69 22.49
C GLU A 58 3.33 -8.74 23.36
N GLY A 59 2.28 -9.27 24.00
CA GLY A 59 1.34 -8.51 24.83
C GLY A 59 0.34 -7.62 24.09
N ARG A 60 0.46 -7.46 22.75
CA ARG A 60 -0.46 -6.62 21.95
C ARG A 60 -1.26 -7.39 20.91
N GLY A 61 -0.76 -8.53 20.42
CA GLY A 61 -1.42 -9.38 19.42
C GLY A 61 -0.84 -9.27 18.03
N THR A 62 -1.64 -9.58 17.03
CA THR A 62 -1.26 -9.54 15.61
C THR A 62 -1.45 -8.15 15.02
N VAL A 63 -0.42 -7.67 14.35
CA VAL A 63 -0.42 -6.42 13.59
C VAL A 63 -0.27 -6.75 12.12
N VAL A 64 -1.13 -6.17 11.31
CA VAL A 64 -1.11 -6.27 9.86
C VAL A 64 -0.75 -4.93 9.27
N THR A 65 0.25 -4.88 8.41
CA THR A 65 0.63 -3.65 7.72
C THR A 65 0.14 -3.63 6.27
N GLY A 66 -0.13 -2.45 5.78
CA GLY A 66 -0.52 -2.21 4.40
C GLY A 66 -0.88 -0.76 4.14
N ARG A 67 -1.06 -0.45 2.87
CA ARG A 67 -1.59 0.84 2.46
C ARG A 67 -3.11 0.77 2.38
N VAL A 68 -3.78 1.69 3.03
CA VAL A 68 -5.23 1.86 2.86
C VAL A 68 -5.48 2.36 1.44
N GLU A 69 -6.14 1.56 0.61
CA GLU A 69 -6.44 1.92 -0.77
C GLU A 69 -7.68 2.80 -0.88
N ARG A 70 -8.66 2.54 -0.03
CA ARG A 70 -9.95 3.23 -0.07
C ARG A 70 -10.58 3.24 1.32
N GLY A 71 -11.37 4.27 1.59
CA GLY A 71 -12.15 4.41 2.81
C GLY A 71 -11.33 4.78 4.03
N VAL A 72 -11.91 4.54 5.17
CA VAL A 72 -11.34 4.83 6.50
C VAL A 72 -11.57 3.62 7.39
N VAL A 73 -10.57 3.25 8.19
CA VAL A 73 -10.68 2.29 9.29
C VAL A 73 -10.49 3.01 10.61
N LYS A 74 -11.36 2.75 11.58
CA LYS A 74 -11.29 3.34 12.92
C LYS A 74 -11.00 2.29 13.98
N VAL A 75 -10.41 2.74 15.08
CA VAL A 75 -10.25 1.90 16.26
C VAL A 75 -11.62 1.48 16.79
N ASN A 76 -11.73 0.20 17.21
CA ASN A 76 -12.94 -0.50 17.63
C ASN A 76 -13.96 -0.83 16.52
N GLU A 77 -13.61 -0.64 15.26
CA GLU A 77 -14.45 -1.05 14.13
C GLU A 77 -14.30 -2.54 13.82
N GLU A 78 -15.42 -3.20 13.48
CA GLU A 78 -15.41 -4.57 12.94
C GLU A 78 -14.90 -4.54 11.50
N ILE A 79 -13.98 -5.45 11.18
CA ILE A 79 -13.39 -5.63 9.86
C ILE A 79 -13.40 -7.11 9.48
N GLU A 80 -13.35 -7.39 8.18
CA GLU A 80 -13.18 -8.73 7.64
C GLU A 80 -11.79 -8.91 7.03
N ILE A 81 -11.26 -10.13 7.15
CA ILE A 81 -10.06 -10.60 6.48
C ILE A 81 -10.53 -11.51 5.35
N VAL A 82 -10.29 -11.12 4.11
CA VAL A 82 -10.84 -11.76 2.91
C VAL A 82 -9.72 -12.23 1.98
N GLY A 83 -9.93 -13.36 1.32
CA GLY A 83 -9.03 -13.91 0.30
C GLY A 83 -8.11 -15.02 0.82
N LEU A 84 -7.65 -15.89 -0.08
CA LEU A 84 -6.77 -17.04 0.14
C LEU A 84 -7.32 -18.11 1.10
N LYS A 85 -7.94 -17.71 2.19
CA LYS A 85 -8.57 -18.55 3.23
C LYS A 85 -10.03 -18.16 3.40
N ASP A 86 -10.75 -18.89 4.24
CA ASP A 86 -12.10 -18.54 4.62
C ASP A 86 -12.15 -17.15 5.23
N THR A 87 -13.17 -16.38 4.88
CA THR A 87 -13.37 -15.03 5.41
C THR A 87 -13.60 -15.08 6.91
N THR A 88 -12.82 -14.31 7.65
CA THR A 88 -12.93 -14.18 9.10
C THR A 88 -13.22 -12.75 9.50
N LYS A 89 -13.89 -12.59 10.66
CA LYS A 89 -14.19 -11.28 11.24
C LYS A 89 -13.31 -11.03 12.44
N THR A 90 -12.89 -9.78 12.58
CA THR A 90 -12.12 -9.32 13.73
C THR A 90 -12.43 -7.86 14.01
N ILE A 91 -11.81 -7.31 15.06
CA ILE A 91 -11.96 -5.91 15.44
C ILE A 91 -10.59 -5.24 15.34
N CYS A 92 -10.55 -4.08 14.71
CA CYS A 92 -9.40 -3.18 14.73
C CYS A 92 -9.25 -2.61 16.15
N THR A 93 -8.23 -3.04 16.90
CA THR A 93 -7.99 -2.54 18.26
C THR A 93 -7.01 -1.38 18.32
N GLY A 94 -6.36 -1.06 17.22
CA GLY A 94 -5.44 0.06 17.10
C GLY A 94 -4.97 0.28 15.68
N VAL A 95 -4.65 1.52 15.38
CA VAL A 95 -4.03 1.95 14.13
C VAL A 95 -2.74 2.66 14.49
N GLU A 96 -1.65 2.31 13.81
CA GLU A 96 -0.33 2.89 14.07
C GLU A 96 0.33 3.31 12.76
N MET A 97 0.94 4.49 12.74
CA MET A 97 1.74 5.00 11.64
C MET A 97 2.96 5.75 12.19
N PHE A 98 4.17 5.41 11.70
CA PHE A 98 5.43 6.01 12.16
C PHE A 98 5.61 5.96 13.70
N ARG A 99 5.25 4.83 14.32
CA ARG A 99 5.30 4.62 15.79
C ARG A 99 4.37 5.54 16.60
N LYS A 100 3.37 6.13 15.95
CA LYS A 100 2.32 6.93 16.60
C LYS A 100 1.00 6.21 16.49
N LEU A 101 0.28 6.13 17.62
CA LEU A 101 -1.09 5.63 17.64
C LEU A 101 -2.02 6.68 17.04
N LEU A 102 -2.94 6.22 16.20
CA LEU A 102 -3.95 7.03 15.54
C LEU A 102 -5.34 6.52 15.90
N ASP A 103 -6.33 7.40 15.89
CA ASP A 103 -7.74 7.01 16.06
C ASP A 103 -8.30 6.33 14.81
N GLN A 104 -7.73 6.64 13.64
CA GLN A 104 -8.13 6.10 12.35
C GLN A 104 -6.99 6.10 11.32
N GLY A 105 -7.11 5.25 10.30
CA GLY A 105 -6.31 5.29 9.08
C GLY A 105 -7.20 5.51 7.87
N GLN A 106 -6.76 6.27 6.87
CA GLN A 106 -7.54 6.63 5.69
C GLN A 106 -6.81 6.33 4.39
N ALA A 107 -7.54 6.35 3.29
CA ALA A 107 -7.00 6.12 1.94
C ALA A 107 -5.70 6.89 1.69
N GLY A 108 -4.65 6.18 1.26
CA GLY A 108 -3.31 6.69 1.04
C GLY A 108 -2.35 6.51 2.21
N ASP A 109 -2.84 6.21 3.41
CA ASP A 109 -1.98 6.00 4.58
C ASP A 109 -1.39 4.58 4.57
N ASN A 110 -0.10 4.47 4.89
CA ASN A 110 0.55 3.21 5.25
C ASN A 110 0.45 3.02 6.75
N VAL A 111 -0.31 2.01 7.18
CA VAL A 111 -0.61 1.81 8.59
C VAL A 111 -0.37 0.38 9.05
N GLY A 112 -0.12 0.21 10.34
CA GLY A 112 -0.25 -1.04 11.06
C GLY A 112 -1.61 -1.09 11.74
N VAL A 113 -2.38 -2.14 11.47
CA VAL A 113 -3.70 -2.38 12.09
C VAL A 113 -3.57 -3.52 13.08
N LEU A 114 -3.90 -3.28 14.34
CA LEU A 114 -3.93 -4.29 15.39
C LEU A 114 -5.27 -5.05 15.33
N LEU A 115 -5.18 -6.38 15.34
CA LEU A 115 -6.32 -7.28 15.21
C LEU A 115 -6.63 -7.99 16.53
N ARG A 116 -7.89 -7.96 16.96
CA ARG A 116 -8.32 -8.63 18.19
C ARG A 116 -8.44 -10.14 17.98
N GLY A 117 -7.77 -10.92 18.84
CA GLY A 117 -7.94 -12.37 18.89
C GLY A 117 -7.52 -13.14 17.64
N THR A 118 -6.86 -12.47 16.71
CA THR A 118 -6.36 -13.08 15.48
C THR A 118 -4.91 -13.50 15.67
N LYS A 119 -4.60 -14.76 15.40
CA LYS A 119 -3.23 -15.26 15.43
C LYS A 119 -2.48 -14.92 14.14
N ARG A 120 -1.15 -14.84 14.24
CA ARG A 120 -0.32 -14.50 13.08
C ARG A 120 -0.51 -15.46 11.89
N GLU A 121 -0.67 -16.75 12.16
CA GLU A 121 -0.87 -17.81 11.15
C GLU A 121 -2.26 -17.78 10.49
N GLU A 122 -3.20 -17.03 11.03
CA GLU A 122 -4.55 -16.87 10.47
C GLU A 122 -4.61 -15.81 9.38
N VAL A 123 -3.60 -14.93 9.31
CA VAL A 123 -3.49 -13.87 8.32
C VAL A 123 -2.20 -14.02 7.54
N GLU A 124 -2.26 -13.76 6.24
CA GLU A 124 -1.08 -13.80 5.38
C GLU A 124 -1.10 -12.69 4.32
N ARG A 125 0.08 -12.39 3.79
CA ARG A 125 0.24 -11.46 2.68
C ARG A 125 -0.63 -11.89 1.49
N GLY A 126 -1.29 -10.92 0.86
CA GLY A 126 -2.21 -11.15 -0.25
C GLY A 126 -3.67 -11.21 0.14
N GLN A 127 -3.99 -11.40 1.43
CA GLN A 127 -5.34 -11.18 1.94
C GLN A 127 -5.65 -9.68 1.99
N VAL A 128 -6.90 -9.34 2.22
CA VAL A 128 -7.38 -7.95 2.26
C VAL A 128 -8.20 -7.73 3.52
N LEU A 129 -7.86 -6.68 4.27
CA LEU A 129 -8.72 -6.15 5.32
C LEU A 129 -9.78 -5.26 4.68
N CYS A 130 -11.03 -5.42 5.06
CA CYS A 130 -12.11 -4.62 4.50
C CYS A 130 -13.25 -4.39 5.48
N LYS A 131 -14.13 -3.45 5.13
CA LYS A 131 -15.41 -3.29 5.81
C LYS A 131 -16.25 -4.55 5.63
N PRO A 132 -16.93 -5.07 6.67
CA PRO A 132 -17.71 -6.30 6.59
C PRO A 132 -18.69 -6.30 5.42
N GLY A 133 -18.67 -7.40 4.64
CA GLY A 133 -19.55 -7.60 3.48
C GLY A 133 -19.29 -6.71 2.27
N SER A 134 -18.24 -5.89 2.28
CA SER A 134 -17.98 -4.93 1.18
C SER A 134 -17.31 -5.54 -0.04
N ILE A 135 -16.58 -6.64 0.12
CA ILE A 135 -15.93 -7.36 -0.98
C ILE A 135 -16.07 -8.88 -0.79
N LYS A 136 -15.90 -9.61 -1.89
CA LYS A 136 -15.85 -11.07 -1.92
C LYS A 136 -14.67 -11.54 -2.76
N PRO A 137 -14.03 -12.67 -2.42
CA PRO A 137 -12.99 -13.25 -3.27
C PRO A 137 -13.60 -13.82 -4.56
N HIS A 138 -12.88 -13.72 -5.66
CA HIS A 138 -13.27 -14.25 -6.96
C HIS A 138 -12.16 -15.13 -7.53
N THR A 139 -12.52 -16.31 -8.05
CA THR A 139 -11.61 -17.24 -8.72
C THR A 139 -11.69 -17.15 -10.25
N LYS A 140 -12.76 -16.56 -10.78
CA LYS A 140 -12.98 -16.36 -12.21
C LYS A 140 -13.24 -14.89 -12.49
N PHE A 141 -12.56 -14.35 -13.47
CA PHE A 141 -12.71 -12.96 -13.87
C PHE A 141 -12.47 -12.81 -15.36
N THR A 142 -12.94 -11.71 -15.92
CA THR A 142 -12.63 -11.25 -17.27
C THR A 142 -11.77 -10.01 -17.14
N ALA A 143 -10.72 -9.91 -17.95
CA ALA A 143 -9.81 -8.78 -17.94
C ALA A 143 -9.51 -8.30 -19.35
N GLU A 144 -9.34 -7.00 -19.51
CA GLU A 144 -8.70 -6.40 -20.67
C GLU A 144 -7.18 -6.37 -20.41
N ILE A 145 -6.41 -6.86 -21.37
CA ILE A 145 -4.97 -7.03 -21.22
C ILE A 145 -4.25 -6.14 -22.24
N TYR A 146 -3.35 -5.30 -21.76
CA TYR A 146 -2.36 -4.63 -22.59
C TYR A 146 -1.08 -5.45 -22.62
N CYS A 147 -0.73 -5.96 -23.81
CA CYS A 147 0.53 -6.70 -24.01
C CYS A 147 1.63 -5.73 -24.41
N LEU A 148 2.63 -5.56 -23.55
CA LEU A 148 3.81 -4.76 -23.87
C LEU A 148 4.49 -5.31 -25.14
N SER A 149 4.85 -4.42 -26.08
CA SER A 149 5.61 -4.75 -27.26
C SER A 149 7.06 -5.11 -26.91
N LYS A 150 7.79 -5.66 -27.90
CA LYS A 150 9.21 -5.98 -27.74
C LYS A 150 10.04 -4.74 -27.40
N ASP A 151 9.74 -3.61 -28.03
CA ASP A 151 10.47 -2.35 -27.83
C ASP A 151 10.20 -1.74 -26.44
N GLU A 152 9.07 -2.07 -25.82
CA GLU A 152 8.73 -1.72 -24.44
C GLU A 152 9.32 -2.71 -23.41
N GLY A 153 10.17 -3.65 -23.84
CA GLY A 153 10.72 -4.70 -22.99
C GLY A 153 9.75 -5.85 -22.71
N GLY A 154 8.67 -5.92 -23.47
CA GLY A 154 7.65 -6.93 -23.32
C GLY A 154 7.94 -8.25 -24.04
N ARG A 155 6.94 -9.09 -24.05
CA ARG A 155 6.98 -10.41 -24.65
C ARG A 155 7.05 -10.33 -26.18
N HIS A 156 7.91 -11.13 -26.80
CA HIS A 156 8.08 -11.23 -28.27
C HIS A 156 7.66 -12.60 -28.83
N THR A 157 7.15 -13.49 -27.99
CA THR A 157 6.62 -14.78 -28.43
C THR A 157 5.10 -14.82 -28.21
N PRO A 158 4.30 -15.36 -29.17
CA PRO A 158 2.86 -15.47 -29.03
C PRO A 158 2.48 -16.42 -27.89
N PHE A 159 1.28 -16.27 -27.38
CA PHE A 159 0.66 -17.24 -26.48
C PHE A 159 -0.71 -17.64 -27.02
N PHE A 160 -1.19 -18.80 -26.59
CA PHE A 160 -2.39 -19.45 -27.14
C PHE A 160 -3.38 -19.74 -26.03
N ASN A 161 -4.59 -20.18 -26.41
CA ASN A 161 -5.60 -20.62 -25.46
C ASN A 161 -5.05 -21.68 -24.51
N GLY A 162 -5.41 -21.55 -23.22
CA GLY A 162 -4.89 -22.42 -22.15
C GLY A 162 -3.55 -22.00 -21.58
N TYR A 163 -3.00 -20.87 -22.02
CA TYR A 163 -1.80 -20.30 -21.40
C TYR A 163 -2.06 -19.97 -19.92
N ARG A 164 -1.15 -20.38 -19.06
CA ARG A 164 -1.25 -20.21 -17.60
C ARG A 164 -0.06 -19.37 -17.10
N PRO A 165 -0.08 -18.05 -17.27
CA PRO A 165 0.97 -17.19 -16.73
C PRO A 165 0.84 -17.06 -15.23
N GLN A 166 1.92 -16.55 -14.62
CA GLN A 166 1.87 -16.09 -13.25
C GLN A 166 1.27 -14.68 -13.24
N PHE A 167 0.31 -14.45 -12.35
CA PHE A 167 -0.32 -13.15 -12.14
C PHE A 167 0.13 -12.57 -10.80
N TYR A 168 0.25 -11.26 -10.77
CA TYR A 168 0.49 -10.50 -9.55
C TYR A 168 -0.65 -9.51 -9.35
N PHE A 169 -1.35 -9.64 -8.23
CA PHE A 169 -2.42 -8.74 -7.85
C PHE A 169 -2.04 -8.05 -6.54
N ARG A 170 -1.81 -6.73 -6.59
CA ARG A 170 -1.41 -5.93 -5.42
C ARG A 170 -0.18 -6.52 -4.72
N THR A 171 -0.39 -7.19 -3.59
CA THR A 171 0.67 -7.71 -2.72
C THR A 171 0.98 -9.18 -2.91
N THR A 172 0.26 -9.87 -3.80
CA THR A 172 0.43 -11.30 -4.04
C THR A 172 0.45 -11.65 -5.52
#